data_eeb5461ff61ba87204ba509657812cbd
#
_entry.id   eeb5461ff61ba87204ba509657812cbd
#
_cell.length_a   1.000
_cell.length_b   1.000
_cell.length_c   1.000
_cell.angle_alpha   90.00
_cell.angle_beta   90.00
_cell.angle_gamma   90.00
#
_symmetry.space_group_name_H-M   'P 1'
#
loop_
_entity.id
_entity.type
_entity.pdbx_description
1 polymer ?
#
loop_
_entity_poly.entity_id
_entity_poly.type
_entity_poly.pdbx_seq_one_letter_code
_entity_poly.pdbx_strand_id
1 'polypeptide(L)'
;MPGSTATATRWMMAWSRPTRWTRTRGKKGVPHDDPDDPPRRRANSRRGHGTFDTDRPPIAGVVGRRPGEIRRDVIETASLVELDDVVDNACLGETTVNTDEWNGYNRIGRRHGRVHRTVDHSGPKGTWAIDADGDGVREVHCNTLEGLWTGVRNFLRSFRGVSKWFLAQYVAIFQWGYNLKSVSDEFLRVLLGASPSTIFPP
;
A
#
# COMPACT_ATOMS: atom_id res chain seq x y z
N MET A 1 -19.20 -33.95 -13.66
CA MET A 1 -18.83 -32.56 -13.83
C MET A 1 -17.99 -32.17 -12.61
N PRO A 2 -16.66 -32.05 -12.68
CA PRO A 2 -15.90 -31.54 -11.55
C PRO A 2 -16.13 -30.02 -11.50
N GLY A 3 -16.70 -29.57 -10.38
CA GLY A 3 -16.94 -28.18 -10.11
C GLY A 3 -15.64 -27.38 -10.19
N SER A 4 -15.63 -26.36 -11.03
CA SER A 4 -14.60 -25.32 -11.06
C SER A 4 -14.59 -24.64 -9.69
N THR A 5 -13.66 -25.03 -8.83
CA THR A 5 -13.33 -24.26 -7.64
C THR A 5 -12.72 -22.95 -8.11
N ALA A 6 -13.56 -21.91 -8.20
CA ALA A 6 -13.11 -20.56 -8.40
C ALA A 6 -12.07 -20.27 -7.31
N THR A 7 -10.82 -20.19 -7.70
CA THR A 7 -9.72 -19.97 -6.78
C THR A 7 -9.84 -18.56 -6.24
N ALA A 8 -10.38 -18.42 -5.03
CA ALA A 8 -10.55 -17.15 -4.35
C ALA A 8 -9.23 -16.37 -4.37
N THR A 9 -9.24 -15.20 -4.97
CA THR A 9 -8.06 -14.33 -4.99
C THR A 9 -7.81 -13.86 -3.57
N ARG A 10 -6.65 -14.21 -3.02
CA ARG A 10 -6.28 -13.80 -1.65
C ARG A 10 -5.53 -12.48 -1.70
N TRP A 11 -6.03 -11.50 -0.97
CA TRP A 11 -5.42 -10.19 -0.79
C TRP A 11 -4.91 -10.02 0.64
N MET A 12 -3.92 -9.19 0.81
CA MET A 12 -3.37 -8.82 2.11
C MET A 12 -3.44 -7.32 2.24
N MET A 13 -3.87 -6.85 3.40
CA MET A 13 -3.91 -5.43 3.73
C MET A 13 -3.01 -5.12 4.91
N ALA A 14 -2.27 -4.05 4.81
CA ALA A 14 -1.64 -3.39 5.94
C ALA A 14 -1.53 -1.90 5.64
N TRP A 15 -1.46 -1.09 6.68
CA TRP A 15 -1.10 0.31 6.57
C TRP A 15 0.30 0.55 7.16
N SER A 16 1.02 1.49 6.60
CA SER A 16 2.31 1.90 7.13
C SER A 16 2.12 3.10 8.03
N ARG A 17 2.62 3.00 9.26
CA ARG A 17 2.79 4.20 10.08
C ARG A 17 3.58 5.22 9.28
N PRO A 18 3.16 6.51 9.27
CA PRO A 18 3.92 7.55 8.61
C PRO A 18 5.34 7.52 9.12
N THR A 19 6.24 7.26 8.22
CA THR A 19 7.64 7.11 8.56
C THR A 19 8.30 8.48 8.67
N ARG A 20 9.43 8.55 9.34
CA ARG A 20 10.33 9.71 9.50
C ARG A 20 10.66 10.47 8.19
N TRP A 21 10.12 10.04 7.06
CA TRP A 21 10.49 10.45 5.72
C TRP A 21 9.51 11.41 5.05
N THR A 22 8.27 11.51 5.54
CA THR A 22 7.39 12.60 5.16
C THR A 22 7.86 13.85 5.91
N ARG A 23 8.69 14.64 5.30
CA ARG A 23 9.02 15.97 5.80
C ARG A 23 8.14 16.95 5.07
N THR A 24 7.21 17.53 5.76
CA THR A 24 6.61 18.81 5.39
C THR A 24 7.69 19.89 5.47
N ARG A 25 8.53 19.92 4.49
CA ARG A 25 9.29 21.13 4.20
C ARG A 25 8.65 21.74 2.98
N GLY A 26 8.22 22.98 3.13
CA GLY A 26 7.91 23.84 2.03
C GLY A 26 8.99 23.76 0.94
N LYS A 27 8.69 24.16 -0.26
CA LYS A 27 9.62 24.16 -1.39
C LYS A 27 10.96 24.69 -0.91
N LYS A 28 12.02 23.91 -1.11
CA LYS A 28 13.37 24.27 -0.64
C LYS A 28 13.75 25.67 -1.17
N GLY A 29 13.99 26.59 -0.25
CA GLY A 29 14.33 27.99 -0.62
C GLY A 29 13.13 28.94 -0.82
N VAL A 30 11.91 28.46 -0.69
CA VAL A 30 10.70 29.29 -0.73
C VAL A 30 10.09 29.33 0.67
N PRO A 31 9.79 30.52 1.24
CA PRO A 31 9.02 30.62 2.46
C PRO A 31 7.69 29.88 2.32
N HIS A 32 7.21 29.29 3.40
CA HIS A 32 5.89 28.70 3.41
C HIS A 32 4.88 29.85 3.56
N ASP A 33 4.08 30.06 2.54
CA ASP A 33 3.22 31.23 2.45
C ASP A 33 1.80 30.97 2.98
N ASP A 34 1.45 29.74 3.37
CA ASP A 34 0.15 29.39 3.92
C ASP A 34 0.19 29.51 5.47
N PRO A 35 -0.45 30.57 6.05
CA PRO A 35 -0.47 30.76 7.49
C PRO A 35 -1.31 29.68 8.21
N ASP A 36 -2.24 29.02 7.52
CA ASP A 36 -3.14 28.03 8.09
C ASP A 36 -2.50 26.62 8.11
N ASP A 37 -1.48 26.36 7.30
CA ASP A 37 -0.74 25.10 7.29
C ASP A 37 0.79 25.29 7.50
N PRO A 38 1.24 25.85 8.63
CA PRO A 38 2.65 26.08 8.87
C PRO A 38 3.42 24.77 9.00
N PRO A 39 4.64 24.67 8.44
CA PRO A 39 5.42 23.42 8.48
C PRO A 39 5.76 23.01 9.92
N ARG A 40 5.37 21.79 10.27
CA ARG A 40 5.58 21.23 11.62
C ARG A 40 6.97 20.63 11.76
N ARG A 41 7.89 21.34 12.38
CA ARG A 41 9.33 20.97 12.50
C ARG A 41 9.57 19.58 13.11
N ARG A 42 8.67 19.04 13.92
CA ARG A 42 8.82 17.78 14.66
C ARG A 42 7.63 16.83 14.50
N ALA A 43 6.89 16.91 13.39
CA ALA A 43 5.73 16.04 13.15
C ALA A 43 6.08 14.55 13.37
N ASN A 44 7.21 14.12 12.84
CA ASN A 44 7.68 12.72 12.94
C ASN A 44 8.16 12.26 14.32
N SER A 45 8.35 13.18 15.27
CA SER A 45 8.78 12.87 16.63
C SER A 45 7.59 12.60 17.56
N ARG A 46 6.38 12.87 17.14
CA ARG A 46 5.16 12.64 17.93
C ARG A 46 4.84 11.15 17.99
N ARG A 47 4.43 10.68 19.18
CA ARG A 47 3.91 9.32 19.35
C ARG A 47 2.50 9.22 18.76
N GLY A 48 2.09 8.00 18.43
CA GLY A 48 0.74 7.70 17.94
C GLY A 48 0.62 7.69 16.41
N HIS A 49 -0.61 7.50 15.96
CA HIS A 49 -0.96 7.49 14.55
C HIS A 49 -0.86 8.90 13.97
N GLY A 50 -0.38 9.00 12.74
CA GLY A 50 -0.39 10.27 12.01
C GLY A 50 -1.65 10.42 11.20
N THR A 51 -1.94 11.66 10.81
CA THR A 51 -3.01 12.04 9.91
C THR A 51 -2.46 13.01 8.86
N PHE A 52 -3.22 13.26 7.83
CA PHE A 52 -2.87 14.27 6.83
C PHE A 52 -2.66 15.64 7.49
N ASP A 53 -3.59 16.05 8.40
CA ASP A 53 -3.51 17.33 9.10
C ASP A 53 -2.31 17.44 10.04
N THR A 54 -1.86 16.32 10.59
CA THR A 54 -0.68 16.31 11.45
C THR A 54 0.63 16.14 10.69
N ASP A 55 0.63 16.31 9.35
CA ASP A 55 1.77 16.15 8.45
C ASP A 55 2.37 14.73 8.45
N ARG A 56 1.55 13.76 8.74
CA ARG A 56 1.93 12.35 8.79
C ARG A 56 0.86 11.47 8.15
N PRO A 57 0.51 11.72 6.87
CA PRO A 57 -0.54 10.96 6.22
C PRO A 57 -0.18 9.47 6.19
N PRO A 58 -1.11 8.60 6.57
CA PRO A 58 -0.90 7.17 6.46
C PRO A 58 -0.92 6.74 4.98
N ILE A 59 -0.21 5.65 4.69
CA ILE A 59 -0.30 4.97 3.40
C ILE A 59 -0.94 3.61 3.68
N ALA A 60 -2.10 3.37 3.10
CA ALA A 60 -2.73 2.06 3.11
C ALA A 60 -2.37 1.28 1.84
N GLY A 61 -2.41 -0.04 1.90
CA GLY A 61 -2.08 -0.85 0.74
C GLY A 61 -2.61 -2.26 0.82
N VAL A 62 -2.84 -2.81 -0.35
CA VAL A 62 -3.31 -4.18 -0.57
C VAL A 62 -2.37 -4.85 -1.55
N VAL A 63 -2.08 -6.13 -1.36
CA VAL A 63 -1.28 -6.94 -2.29
C VAL A 63 -2.03 -8.20 -2.66
N GLY A 64 -2.16 -8.45 -3.96
CA GLY A 64 -2.68 -9.70 -4.50
C GLY A 64 -1.59 -10.78 -4.49
N ARG A 65 -1.84 -11.91 -3.84
CA ARG A 65 -0.84 -12.97 -3.72
C ARG A 65 -0.48 -13.61 -5.05
N ARG A 66 -1.46 -13.88 -5.91
CA ARG A 66 -1.22 -14.54 -7.21
C ARG A 66 -0.74 -13.57 -8.28
N PRO A 67 -1.45 -12.44 -8.54
CA PRO A 67 -0.94 -11.47 -9.51
C PRO A 67 0.33 -10.79 -9.02
N GLY A 68 0.58 -10.78 -7.70
CA GLY A 68 1.69 -10.04 -7.10
C GLY A 68 1.58 -8.54 -7.33
N GLU A 69 0.38 -8.06 -7.66
CA GLU A 69 0.11 -6.64 -7.84
C GLU A 69 -0.19 -5.96 -6.52
N ILE A 70 0.15 -4.69 -6.45
CA ILE A 70 -0.13 -3.85 -5.30
C ILE A 70 -1.07 -2.72 -5.68
N ARG A 71 -1.91 -2.34 -4.71
CA ARG A 71 -2.70 -1.10 -4.74
C ARG A 71 -2.41 -0.34 -3.46
N ARG A 72 -2.16 0.95 -3.57
CA ARG A 72 -1.81 1.79 -2.42
C ARG A 72 -2.39 3.17 -2.57
N ASP A 73 -2.87 3.69 -1.45
CA ASP A 73 -3.44 5.02 -1.37
C ASP A 73 -2.86 5.76 -0.16
N VAL A 74 -2.67 7.07 -0.34
CA VAL A 74 -2.42 7.98 0.77
C VAL A 74 -3.78 8.39 1.31
N ILE A 75 -4.02 8.09 2.56
CA ILE A 75 -5.30 8.35 3.23
C ILE A 75 -5.15 9.47 4.25
N GLU A 76 -6.25 10.11 4.61
CA GLU A 76 -6.23 11.23 5.56
C GLU A 76 -5.99 10.75 6.97
N THR A 77 -6.69 9.68 7.34
CA THR A 77 -6.59 9.04 8.64
C THR A 77 -6.57 7.53 8.45
N ALA A 78 -6.11 6.78 9.43
CA ALA A 78 -6.24 5.31 9.39
C ALA A 78 -7.59 4.89 10.01
N SER A 79 -8.69 5.44 9.51
CA SER A 79 -10.03 5.11 9.99
C SER A 79 -10.56 3.81 9.40
N LEU A 80 -11.53 3.20 10.09
CA LEU A 80 -12.22 1.99 9.63
C LEU A 80 -12.85 2.17 8.24
N VAL A 81 -13.35 3.38 7.96
CA VAL A 81 -14.03 3.68 6.69
C VAL A 81 -13.03 3.78 5.56
N GLU A 82 -11.97 4.57 5.72
CA GLU A 82 -10.96 4.75 4.68
C GLU A 82 -10.23 3.45 4.34
N LEU A 83 -9.96 2.61 5.36
CA LEU A 83 -9.32 1.31 5.14
C LEU A 83 -10.25 0.33 4.40
N ASP A 84 -11.54 0.36 4.71
CA ASP A 84 -12.55 -0.43 4.01
C ASP A 84 -12.68 0.00 2.54
N ASP A 85 -12.67 1.32 2.29
CA ASP A 85 -12.70 1.89 0.93
C ASP A 85 -11.46 1.51 0.10
N VAL A 86 -10.26 1.48 0.71
CA VAL A 86 -9.04 1.02 0.03
C VAL A 86 -9.17 -0.45 -0.39
N VAL A 87 -9.76 -1.29 0.46
CA VAL A 87 -10.02 -2.70 0.12
C VAL A 87 -11.10 -2.81 -0.96
N ASP A 88 -12.17 -2.01 -0.89
CA ASP A 88 -13.25 -2.01 -1.86
C ASP A 88 -12.77 -1.62 -3.27
N ASN A 89 -11.87 -0.64 -3.35
CA ASN A 89 -11.27 -0.21 -4.61
C ASN A 89 -10.26 -1.21 -5.20
N ALA A 90 -9.70 -2.09 -4.37
CA ALA A 90 -8.66 -3.02 -4.79
C ALA A 90 -9.16 -4.45 -5.02
N CYS A 91 -10.19 -4.86 -4.30
CA CYS A 91 -10.62 -6.26 -4.23
C CYS A 91 -12.04 -6.43 -4.77
N LEU A 92 -12.21 -7.41 -5.63
CA LEU A 92 -13.54 -7.87 -6.01
C LEU A 92 -14.26 -8.50 -4.82
N GLY A 93 -15.58 -8.65 -4.89
CA GLY A 93 -16.36 -9.40 -3.91
C GLY A 93 -15.88 -10.85 -3.77
N GLU A 94 -16.28 -11.52 -2.70
CA GLU A 94 -15.97 -12.95 -2.42
C GLU A 94 -14.46 -13.28 -2.31
N THR A 95 -13.64 -12.29 -1.96
CA THR A 95 -12.20 -12.49 -1.77
C THR A 95 -11.85 -12.75 -0.32
N THR A 96 -10.76 -13.49 -0.09
CA THR A 96 -10.16 -13.61 1.25
C THR A 96 -9.15 -12.49 1.45
N VAL A 97 -9.32 -11.70 2.51
CA VAL A 97 -8.41 -10.63 2.90
C VAL A 97 -7.74 -10.98 4.22
N ASN A 98 -6.43 -10.99 4.25
CA ASN A 98 -5.64 -11.25 5.45
C ASN A 98 -5.08 -9.92 5.98
N THR A 99 -5.16 -9.71 7.31
CA THR A 99 -4.61 -8.54 7.99
C THR A 99 -3.89 -8.94 9.27
N ASP A 100 -3.24 -7.97 9.92
CA ASP A 100 -2.88 -8.10 11.33
C ASP A 100 -4.11 -7.93 12.25
N GLU A 101 -3.90 -8.04 13.57
CA GLU A 101 -4.96 -7.95 14.59
C GLU A 101 -5.44 -6.53 14.88
N TRP A 102 -4.98 -5.53 14.14
CA TRP A 102 -5.37 -4.15 14.45
C TRP A 102 -6.86 -3.88 14.21
N ASN A 103 -7.52 -3.28 15.20
CA ASN A 103 -8.97 -3.04 15.20
C ASN A 103 -9.47 -2.20 14.01
N GLY A 104 -8.58 -1.46 13.35
CA GLY A 104 -8.89 -0.71 12.13
C GLY A 104 -9.41 -1.56 10.97
N TYR A 105 -9.26 -2.88 11.04
CA TYR A 105 -9.68 -3.81 9.99
C TYR A 105 -10.99 -4.54 10.27
N ASN A 106 -11.66 -4.28 11.40
CA ASN A 106 -12.83 -5.04 11.84
C ASN A 106 -14.05 -4.95 10.91
N ARG A 107 -14.07 -4.04 9.94
CA ARG A 107 -15.16 -3.90 8.95
C ARG A 107 -14.97 -4.71 7.67
N ILE A 108 -13.76 -5.08 7.33
CA ILE A 108 -13.39 -5.68 6.04
C ILE A 108 -14.24 -6.92 5.70
N GLY A 109 -14.51 -7.79 6.67
CA GLY A 109 -15.31 -9.00 6.46
C GLY A 109 -16.83 -8.78 6.42
N ARG A 110 -17.31 -7.55 6.59
CA ARG A 110 -18.76 -7.27 6.68
C ARG A 110 -19.40 -6.92 5.35
N ARG A 111 -18.64 -6.69 4.31
CA ARG A 111 -19.12 -6.26 2.99
C ARG A 111 -18.71 -7.25 1.90
N HIS A 112 -19.51 -7.33 0.87
CA HIS A 112 -19.21 -8.01 -0.39
C HIS A 112 -18.86 -9.49 -0.27
N GLY A 113 -19.36 -10.21 0.75
CA GLY A 113 -19.08 -11.65 0.92
C GLY A 113 -17.61 -11.99 1.18
N ARG A 114 -16.80 -11.03 1.60
CA ARG A 114 -15.38 -11.23 1.88
C ARG A 114 -15.15 -12.10 3.10
N VAL A 115 -14.13 -12.94 3.02
CA VAL A 115 -13.61 -13.66 4.18
C VAL A 115 -12.45 -12.86 4.75
N HIS A 116 -12.58 -12.38 5.98
CA HIS A 116 -11.51 -11.68 6.68
C HIS A 116 -10.81 -12.64 7.65
N ARG A 117 -9.49 -12.75 7.53
CA ARG A 117 -8.64 -13.56 8.42
C ARG A 117 -7.56 -12.67 9.02
N THR A 118 -7.31 -12.84 10.31
CA THR A 118 -6.35 -12.03 11.06
C THR A 118 -5.21 -12.89 11.58
N VAL A 119 -4.03 -12.30 11.68
CA VAL A 119 -2.84 -12.87 12.30
C VAL A 119 -2.45 -12.01 13.49
N ASP A 120 -2.28 -12.64 14.64
CA ASP A 120 -1.83 -11.99 15.86
C ASP A 120 -0.29 -11.97 15.92
N HIS A 121 0.28 -10.77 15.80
CA HIS A 121 1.73 -10.54 15.92
C HIS A 121 2.19 -10.39 17.37
N SER A 122 1.26 -10.23 18.32
CA SER A 122 1.56 -10.10 19.75
C SER A 122 1.68 -11.46 20.45
N GLY A 123 1.26 -12.53 19.79
CA GLY A 123 1.29 -13.89 20.31
C GLY A 123 2.69 -14.52 20.39
N PRO A 124 2.79 -15.77 20.88
CA PRO A 124 4.05 -16.51 20.94
C PRO A 124 4.75 -16.59 19.59
N LYS A 125 6.09 -16.68 19.59
CA LYS A 125 6.86 -16.86 18.35
C LYS A 125 6.31 -18.05 17.54
N GLY A 126 5.98 -17.80 16.27
CA GLY A 126 5.46 -18.83 15.35
C GLY A 126 3.98 -18.70 15.01
N THR A 127 3.23 -17.81 15.68
CA THR A 127 1.81 -17.55 15.36
C THR A 127 1.63 -16.50 14.26
N TRP A 128 2.71 -15.96 13.72
CA TRP A 128 2.68 -14.92 12.65
C TRP A 128 2.22 -15.44 11.29
N ALA A 129 1.99 -16.72 11.18
CA ALA A 129 1.40 -17.36 10.02
C ALA A 129 0.55 -18.56 10.50
N ILE A 130 -0.67 -18.64 10.01
CA ILE A 130 -1.65 -19.66 10.41
C ILE A 130 -2.01 -20.49 9.19
N ASP A 131 -2.05 -21.80 9.39
CA ASP A 131 -2.66 -22.77 8.51
C ASP A 131 -4.14 -22.86 8.90
N ALA A 132 -5.02 -22.33 8.05
CA ALA A 132 -6.44 -22.21 8.38
C ALA A 132 -7.29 -23.40 7.90
N ASP A 133 -6.76 -24.24 7.01
CA ASP A 133 -7.47 -25.41 6.47
C ASP A 133 -6.80 -26.75 6.83
N GLY A 134 -5.63 -26.70 7.49
CA GLY A 134 -4.94 -27.89 8.01
C GLY A 134 -4.18 -28.67 6.94
N ASP A 135 -3.88 -28.06 5.80
CA ASP A 135 -3.15 -28.69 4.69
C ASP A 135 -1.62 -28.65 4.86
N GLY A 136 -1.12 -28.05 5.95
CA GLY A 136 0.31 -27.86 6.25
C GLY A 136 0.90 -26.58 5.67
N VAL A 137 0.14 -25.80 4.90
CA VAL A 137 0.56 -24.51 4.34
C VAL A 137 0.02 -23.38 5.21
N ARG A 138 0.91 -22.52 5.72
CA ARG A 138 0.52 -21.37 6.54
C ARG A 138 0.13 -20.18 5.64
N GLU A 139 -1.07 -20.22 5.11
CA GLU A 139 -1.53 -19.26 4.11
C GLU A 139 -2.03 -17.92 4.70
N VAL A 140 -2.31 -17.86 6.00
CA VAL A 140 -2.73 -16.61 6.65
C VAL A 140 -1.51 -15.91 7.25
N HIS A 141 -1.01 -14.88 6.59
CA HIS A 141 0.13 -14.08 7.07
C HIS A 141 0.18 -12.73 6.38
N CYS A 142 0.93 -11.75 6.94
CA CYS A 142 1.12 -10.38 6.39
C CYS A 142 2.55 -10.10 5.88
N ASN A 143 3.46 -11.07 5.89
CA ASN A 143 4.90 -10.90 5.59
C ASN A 143 5.17 -10.23 4.24
N THR A 144 4.37 -10.52 3.22
CA THR A 144 4.54 -9.91 1.88
C THR A 144 4.38 -8.40 1.93
N LEU A 145 3.40 -7.90 2.68
CA LEU A 145 3.20 -6.45 2.85
C LEU A 145 4.29 -5.80 3.68
N GLU A 146 4.82 -6.48 4.69
CA GLU A 146 5.93 -5.96 5.49
C GLU A 146 7.17 -5.75 4.62
N GLY A 147 7.49 -6.69 3.74
CA GLY A 147 8.55 -6.55 2.74
C GLY A 147 8.30 -5.37 1.81
N LEU A 148 7.08 -5.21 1.33
CA LEU A 148 6.67 -4.09 0.48
C LEU A 148 6.79 -2.74 1.19
N TRP A 149 6.44 -2.66 2.48
CA TRP A 149 6.62 -1.44 3.26
C TRP A 149 8.08 -1.05 3.40
N THR A 150 8.97 -2.01 3.48
CA THR A 150 10.42 -1.76 3.46
C THR A 150 10.85 -1.18 2.12
N GLY A 151 10.35 -1.71 1.01
CA GLY A 151 10.58 -1.17 -0.33
C GLY A 151 10.12 0.29 -0.47
N VAL A 152 8.88 0.60 -0.06
CA VAL A 152 8.35 1.99 -0.08
C VAL A 152 9.20 2.92 0.76
N ARG A 153 9.56 2.51 1.97
CA ARG A 153 10.40 3.33 2.84
C ARG A 153 11.75 3.63 2.21
N ASN A 154 12.39 2.65 1.60
CA ASN A 154 13.68 2.83 0.93
C ASN A 154 13.56 3.73 -0.29
N PHE A 155 12.50 3.57 -1.09
CA PHE A 155 12.20 4.46 -2.21
C PHE A 155 12.02 5.92 -1.75
N LEU A 156 11.15 6.16 -0.78
CA LEU A 156 10.89 7.51 -0.27
C LEU A 156 12.11 8.14 0.41
N ARG A 157 13.00 7.32 0.99
CA ARG A 157 14.25 7.79 1.62
C ARG A 157 15.16 8.51 0.63
N SER A 158 15.19 8.08 -0.61
CA SER A 158 16.03 8.67 -1.66
C SER A 158 15.74 10.16 -1.87
N PHE A 159 14.52 10.60 -1.63
CA PHE A 159 14.10 12.00 -1.79
C PHE A 159 14.37 12.87 -0.57
N ARG A 160 14.91 12.29 0.53
CA ARG A 160 15.25 13.02 1.77
C ARG A 160 14.08 13.77 2.41
N GLY A 161 12.87 13.44 2.07
CA GLY A 161 11.60 14.00 2.52
C GLY A 161 10.71 14.37 1.34
N VAL A 162 9.43 14.02 1.47
CA VAL A 162 8.38 14.28 0.49
C VAL A 162 7.29 15.09 1.17
N SER A 163 6.80 16.13 0.50
CA SER A 163 5.65 16.88 0.99
C SER A 163 4.39 16.01 0.97
N LYS A 164 3.54 16.17 1.99
CA LYS A 164 2.26 15.45 2.06
C LYS A 164 1.40 15.64 0.81
N TRP A 165 1.43 16.82 0.22
CA TRP A 165 0.67 17.18 -0.99
C TRP A 165 1.11 16.44 -2.25
N PHE A 166 2.34 15.96 -2.29
CA PHE A 166 2.89 15.20 -3.42
C PHE A 166 3.11 13.72 -3.10
N LEU A 167 2.84 13.29 -1.86
CA LEU A 167 3.12 11.92 -1.43
C LEU A 167 2.38 10.88 -2.28
N ALA A 168 1.14 11.18 -2.68
CA ALA A 168 0.34 10.30 -3.52
C ALA A 168 1.00 10.00 -4.87
N GLN A 169 1.62 10.99 -5.50
CA GLN A 169 2.33 10.81 -6.77
C GLN A 169 3.57 9.91 -6.61
N TYR A 170 4.33 10.08 -5.52
CA TYR A 170 5.47 9.20 -5.23
C TYR A 170 5.04 7.77 -4.95
N VAL A 171 3.96 7.59 -4.21
CA VAL A 171 3.36 6.27 -3.94
C VAL A 171 2.89 5.63 -5.24
N ALA A 172 2.25 6.39 -6.13
CA ALA A 172 1.82 5.93 -7.44
C ALA A 172 3.00 5.49 -8.33
N ILE A 173 4.11 6.25 -8.36
CA ILE A 173 5.33 5.88 -9.09
C ILE A 173 5.89 4.55 -8.55
N PHE A 174 5.98 4.40 -7.24
CA PHE A 174 6.44 3.14 -6.64
C PHE A 174 5.52 1.98 -7.01
N GLN A 175 4.21 2.15 -6.91
CA GLN A 175 3.22 1.15 -7.27
C GLN A 175 3.32 0.74 -8.73
N TRP A 176 3.42 1.72 -9.61
CA TRP A 176 3.58 1.48 -11.04
C TRP A 176 4.83 0.66 -11.34
N GLY A 177 6.01 1.08 -10.82
CA GLY A 177 7.26 0.35 -11.02
C GLY A 177 7.24 -1.06 -10.44
N TYR A 178 6.57 -1.26 -9.29
CA TYR A 178 6.42 -2.59 -8.69
C TYR A 178 5.50 -3.51 -9.52
N ASN A 179 4.42 -2.96 -10.06
CA ASN A 179 3.44 -3.70 -10.86
C ASN A 179 3.94 -3.97 -12.29
N LEU A 180 4.95 -3.25 -12.75
CA LEU A 180 5.56 -3.44 -14.06
C LEU A 180 6.35 -4.75 -14.06
N LYS A 181 5.77 -5.82 -14.62
CA LYS A 181 6.39 -7.15 -14.61
C LYS A 181 7.30 -7.41 -15.81
N SER A 182 7.08 -6.69 -16.89
CA SER A 182 7.88 -6.79 -18.11
C SER A 182 7.99 -5.45 -18.82
N VAL A 183 9.08 -5.25 -19.51
CA VAL A 183 9.31 -4.10 -20.37
C VAL A 183 9.43 -4.63 -21.79
N SER A 184 8.51 -4.25 -22.67
CA SER A 184 8.55 -4.57 -24.08
C SER A 184 9.05 -3.37 -24.88
N ASP A 185 9.51 -3.61 -26.12
CA ASP A 185 9.89 -2.53 -27.04
C ASP A 185 8.71 -1.59 -27.31
N GLU A 186 7.51 -2.14 -27.42
CA GLU A 186 6.30 -1.35 -27.60
C GLU A 186 6.02 -0.45 -26.39
N PHE A 187 6.17 -0.98 -25.18
CA PHE A 187 6.06 -0.18 -23.95
C PHE A 187 7.08 0.98 -23.95
N LEU A 188 8.33 0.71 -24.30
CA LEU A 188 9.37 1.74 -24.37
C LEU A 188 9.07 2.80 -25.41
N ARG A 189 8.55 2.41 -26.59
CA ARG A 189 8.12 3.36 -27.63
C ARG A 189 7.03 4.28 -27.13
N VAL A 190 6.00 3.74 -26.50
CA VAL A 190 4.91 4.54 -25.91
C VAL A 190 5.44 5.48 -24.82
N LEU A 191 6.31 4.98 -23.95
CA LEU A 191 6.89 5.77 -22.86
C LEU A 191 7.76 6.93 -23.37
N LEU A 192 8.51 6.72 -24.44
CA LEU A 192 9.39 7.71 -25.05
C LEU A 192 8.65 8.65 -26.03
N GLY A 193 7.35 8.43 -26.25
CA GLY A 193 6.58 9.19 -27.24
C GLY A 193 7.04 8.98 -28.67
N ALA A 194 7.78 7.91 -28.96
CA ALA A 194 8.31 7.63 -30.27
C ALA A 194 7.25 7.02 -31.17
N SER A 195 7.03 7.63 -32.33
CA SER A 195 6.21 7.03 -33.39
C SER A 195 6.85 5.72 -33.88
N PRO A 196 6.05 4.71 -34.28
CA PRO A 196 6.56 3.40 -34.71
C PRO A 196 7.62 3.43 -35.82
N SER A 197 7.65 4.47 -36.62
CA SER A 197 8.53 4.63 -37.78
C SER A 197 9.88 5.28 -37.50
N THR A 198 10.18 5.70 -36.27
CA THR A 198 11.34 6.57 -35.99
C THR A 198 12.57 5.82 -35.46
N ILE A 199 12.42 4.57 -34.96
CA ILE A 199 13.51 3.90 -34.22
C ILE A 199 14.27 2.85 -35.03
N PHE A 200 13.70 2.30 -36.07
CA PHE A 200 14.42 1.37 -37.01
C PHE A 200 14.00 1.62 -38.45
N PRO A 201 14.84 2.26 -39.27
CA PRO A 201 14.68 2.15 -40.71
C PRO A 201 14.93 0.71 -41.17
N PRO A 202 14.28 0.25 -42.25
CA PRO A 202 14.40 -1.11 -42.76
C PRO A 202 15.85 -1.43 -43.18
#